data_830752a05c905c60eb40b08b7fccd081
#
_entry.id   830752a05c905c60eb40b08b7fccd081
#
_cell.length_a   1.000
_cell.length_b   1.000
_cell.length_c   1.000
_cell.angle_alpha   90.00
_cell.angle_beta   90.00
_cell.angle_gamma   90.00
#
_symmetry.space_group_name_H-M   'P 1'
#
loop_
_entity.id
_entity.type
_entity.pdbx_description
1 polymer ?
#
loop_
_entity_poly.entity_id
_entity_poly.type
_entity_poly.pdbx_seq_one_letter_code
_entity_poly.pdbx_strand_id
1 'polypeptide(L)'
;MAEHLVVRGLIATDPRLIETETGLSVLSFRLAAPQRKFDSESGKWISDQTNWFSVSSFRKLAENSHASLAKGDRVLVSGRLKVRDWDNGERSGTSVEIDAEAIGHDLTFGTTEFRRAEPAEEEQEDSEAELQPA
;
A
#
# COMPACT_ATOMS: atom_id res chain seq x y z
N MET A 1 18.29 11.28 0.38
CA MET A 1 17.20 11.11 1.34
C MET A 1 15.98 10.55 0.67
N ALA A 2 15.31 9.62 1.32
CA ALA A 2 14.07 9.08 0.80
C ALA A 2 12.90 10.00 1.16
N GLU A 3 11.98 10.15 0.23
CA GLU A 3 10.76 10.88 0.48
C GLU A 3 9.71 9.90 1.00
N HIS A 4 9.02 10.28 2.05
CA HIS A 4 7.96 9.48 2.63
C HIS A 4 6.60 10.12 2.33
N LEU A 5 5.60 9.27 2.12
CA LEU A 5 4.25 9.76 1.87
C LEU A 5 3.24 8.78 2.44
N VAL A 6 2.03 9.26 2.61
CA VAL A 6 0.87 8.45 2.97
C VAL A 6 -0.18 8.67 1.89
N VAL A 7 -0.70 7.59 1.34
CA VAL A 7 -1.70 7.66 0.30
C VAL A 7 -2.94 6.88 0.71
N ARG A 8 -4.09 7.50 0.57
CA ARG A 8 -5.39 6.83 0.68
C ARG A 8 -5.83 6.47 -0.72
N GLY A 9 -6.23 5.23 -0.91
CA GLY A 9 -6.64 4.82 -2.24
C GLY A 9 -7.35 3.49 -2.28
N LEU A 10 -7.60 3.03 -3.50
CA LEU A 10 -8.31 1.81 -3.80
C LEU A 10 -7.33 0.81 -4.40
N ILE A 11 -7.37 -0.44 -3.91
CA ILE A 11 -6.58 -1.50 -4.53
C ILE A 11 -7.21 -1.84 -5.87
N ALA A 12 -6.49 -1.54 -6.95
CA ALA A 12 -7.03 -1.62 -8.29
C ALA A 12 -6.76 -2.95 -8.98
N THR A 13 -5.79 -3.72 -8.48
CA THR A 13 -5.46 -5.04 -9.03
C THR A 13 -5.40 -6.05 -7.89
N ASP A 14 -5.54 -7.32 -8.21
CA ASP A 14 -5.39 -8.36 -7.19
C ASP A 14 -3.99 -8.33 -6.61
N PRO A 15 -3.85 -8.27 -5.28
CA PRO A 15 -2.53 -8.31 -4.66
C PRO A 15 -1.81 -9.60 -4.99
N ARG A 16 -0.58 -9.47 -5.42
CA ARG A 16 0.21 -10.60 -5.92
C ARG A 16 1.38 -10.86 -4.99
N LEU A 17 1.37 -12.01 -4.36
CA LEU A 17 2.46 -12.43 -3.48
C LEU A 17 3.38 -13.38 -4.22
N ILE A 18 4.65 -13.04 -4.23
CA ILE A 18 5.69 -13.91 -4.78
C ILE A 18 6.78 -14.11 -3.75
N GLU A 19 7.49 -15.21 -3.88
CA GLU A 19 8.64 -15.49 -3.05
C GLU A 19 9.88 -15.53 -3.94
N THR A 20 10.90 -14.76 -3.59
CA THR A 20 12.12 -14.71 -4.37
C THR A 20 12.98 -15.96 -4.11
N GLU A 21 14.03 -16.15 -4.91
CA GLU A 21 14.94 -17.28 -4.74
C GLU A 21 15.59 -17.32 -3.36
N THR A 22 15.75 -16.17 -2.74
CA THR A 22 16.31 -16.08 -1.39
C THR A 22 15.28 -16.27 -0.29
N GLY A 23 14.03 -16.56 -0.65
CA GLY A 23 12.95 -16.76 0.33
C GLY A 23 12.28 -15.48 0.81
N LEU A 24 12.51 -14.37 0.14
CA LEU A 24 11.89 -13.09 0.49
C LEU A 24 10.48 -13.01 -0.09
N SER A 25 9.50 -12.78 0.77
CA SER A 25 8.12 -12.54 0.34
C SER A 25 7.98 -11.11 -0.15
N VAL A 26 7.39 -10.94 -1.33
CA VAL A 26 7.14 -9.63 -1.94
C VAL A 26 5.69 -9.58 -2.40
N LEU A 27 4.97 -8.57 -1.96
CA LEU A 27 3.61 -8.32 -2.39
C LEU A 27 3.58 -7.09 -3.27
N SER A 28 2.84 -7.15 -4.37
CA SER A 28 2.66 -6.00 -5.23
C SER A 28 1.21 -5.85 -5.66
N PHE A 29 0.77 -4.60 -5.78
CA PHE A 29 -0.53 -4.26 -6.33
C PHE A 29 -0.50 -2.83 -6.85
N ARG A 30 -1.48 -2.49 -7.68
CA ARG A 30 -1.69 -1.12 -8.14
C ARG A 30 -2.66 -0.42 -7.22
N LEU A 31 -2.33 0.80 -6.85
CA LEU A 31 -3.16 1.64 -6.00
C LEU A 31 -3.67 2.81 -6.81
N ALA A 32 -4.97 2.98 -6.82
CA ALA A 32 -5.62 4.11 -7.48
C ALA A 32 -6.02 5.12 -6.41
N ALA A 33 -5.53 6.34 -6.54
CA ALA A 33 -5.90 7.43 -5.64
C ALA A 33 -6.68 8.47 -6.44
N PRO A 34 -8.02 8.31 -6.54
CA PRO A 34 -8.84 9.25 -7.30
C PRO A 34 -8.77 10.64 -6.67
N GLN A 35 -8.64 11.63 -7.54
CA GLN A 35 -8.61 13.01 -7.12
C GLN A 35 -9.97 13.64 -7.39
N ARG A 36 -10.37 14.53 -6.49
CA ARG A 36 -11.59 15.29 -6.66
C ARG A 36 -11.25 16.76 -6.66
N LYS A 37 -11.99 17.50 -7.45
CA LYS A 37 -11.90 18.95 -7.41
C LYS A 37 -13.31 19.53 -7.31
N PHE A 38 -13.38 20.70 -6.71
CA PHE A 38 -14.65 21.40 -6.58
C PHE A 38 -14.94 22.16 -7.87
N ASP A 39 -16.09 21.89 -8.48
CA ASP A 39 -16.53 22.58 -9.66
C ASP A 39 -17.40 23.77 -9.25
N SER A 40 -16.85 24.98 -9.44
CA SER A 40 -17.55 26.20 -9.06
C SER A 40 -18.80 26.47 -9.89
N GLU A 41 -18.86 25.92 -11.09
CA GLU A 41 -20.03 26.12 -11.97
C GLU A 41 -21.22 25.28 -11.49
N SER A 42 -21.00 24.04 -11.11
CA SER A 42 -22.07 23.16 -10.65
C SER A 42 -22.25 23.16 -9.13
N GLY A 43 -21.28 23.70 -8.39
CA GLY A 43 -21.27 23.67 -6.93
C GLY A 43 -21.06 22.29 -6.35
N LYS A 44 -20.51 21.36 -7.12
CA LYS A 44 -20.34 19.96 -6.71
C LYS A 44 -18.87 19.55 -6.81
N TRP A 45 -18.54 18.52 -6.05
CA TRP A 45 -17.26 17.83 -6.18
C TRP A 45 -17.34 16.88 -7.37
N ILE A 46 -16.39 17.00 -8.27
CA ILE A 46 -16.31 16.15 -9.46
C ILE A 46 -15.03 15.37 -9.46
N SER A 47 -15.03 14.28 -10.21
CA SER A 47 -13.83 13.47 -10.40
C SER A 47 -12.82 14.21 -11.26
N ASP A 48 -11.56 14.18 -10.84
CA ASP A 48 -10.44 14.68 -11.61
C ASP A 48 -9.58 13.50 -12.01
N GLN A 49 -8.30 13.72 -12.24
CA GLN A 49 -7.38 12.66 -12.58
C GLN A 49 -7.21 11.69 -11.42
N THR A 50 -6.90 10.45 -11.74
CA THR A 50 -6.53 9.45 -10.76
C THR A 50 -5.01 9.34 -10.71
N ASN A 51 -4.45 9.45 -9.53
CA ASN A 51 -3.03 9.18 -9.35
C ASN A 51 -2.82 7.68 -9.17
N TRP A 52 -1.89 7.13 -9.90
CA TRP A 52 -1.61 5.70 -9.89
C TRP A 52 -0.26 5.42 -9.27
N PHE A 53 -0.24 4.43 -8.39
CA PHE A 53 0.98 4.01 -7.72
C PHE A 53 1.14 2.51 -7.84
N SER A 54 2.39 2.06 -7.97
CA SER A 54 2.72 0.65 -7.82
C SER A 54 3.23 0.46 -6.41
N VAL A 55 2.54 -0.35 -5.63
CA VAL A 55 2.89 -0.57 -4.22
C VAL A 55 3.57 -1.91 -4.07
N SER A 56 4.69 -1.92 -3.37
CA SER A 56 5.42 -3.13 -3.04
C SER A 56 5.63 -3.19 -1.54
N SER A 57 5.51 -4.38 -0.97
CA SER A 57 5.81 -4.61 0.43
C SER A 57 6.59 -5.91 0.56
N PHE A 58 7.25 -6.08 1.70
CA PHE A 58 8.22 -7.17 1.88
C PHE A 58 8.02 -7.86 3.21
N ARG A 59 8.44 -9.12 3.28
CA ARG A 59 8.48 -9.90 4.52
C ARG A 59 7.10 -10.04 5.18
N LYS A 60 7.01 -9.78 6.46
CA LYS A 60 5.76 -9.96 7.21
C LYS A 60 4.64 -9.05 6.73
N LEU A 61 4.98 -7.82 6.37
CA LEU A 61 3.97 -6.90 5.82
C LEU A 61 3.38 -7.47 4.52
N ALA A 62 4.22 -8.05 3.66
CA ALA A 62 3.75 -8.67 2.43
C ALA A 62 2.83 -9.85 2.70
N GLU A 63 3.21 -10.74 3.59
CA GLU A 63 2.43 -11.94 3.93
C GLU A 63 1.09 -11.57 4.56
N ASN A 64 1.12 -10.68 5.55
CA ASN A 64 -0.10 -10.29 6.26
C ASN A 64 -1.03 -9.46 5.36
N SER A 65 -0.46 -8.61 4.51
CA SER A 65 -1.26 -7.84 3.56
C SER A 65 -1.93 -8.74 2.54
N HIS A 66 -1.23 -9.74 2.06
CA HIS A 66 -1.81 -10.71 1.12
C HIS A 66 -3.01 -11.45 1.74
N ALA A 67 -2.89 -11.80 3.02
CA ALA A 67 -3.97 -12.49 3.73
C ALA A 67 -5.16 -11.58 4.05
N SER A 68 -4.95 -10.27 4.09
CA SER A 68 -5.94 -9.31 4.57
C SER A 68 -6.60 -8.48 3.49
N LEU A 69 -5.91 -8.24 2.38
CA LEU A 69 -6.32 -7.27 1.37
C LEU A 69 -6.82 -7.96 0.11
N ALA A 70 -7.79 -7.34 -0.52
CA ALA A 70 -8.34 -7.81 -1.80
C ALA A 70 -8.54 -6.62 -2.74
N LYS A 71 -8.60 -6.92 -4.03
CA LYS A 71 -8.95 -5.93 -5.04
C LYS A 71 -10.27 -5.27 -4.67
N GLY A 72 -10.31 -3.96 -4.72
CA GLY A 72 -11.47 -3.17 -4.36
C GLY A 72 -11.44 -2.60 -2.96
N ASP A 73 -10.52 -3.07 -2.12
CA ASP A 73 -10.41 -2.55 -0.76
C ASP A 73 -9.88 -1.12 -0.74
N ARG A 74 -10.41 -0.34 0.17
CA ARG A 74 -9.92 1.01 0.46
C ARG A 74 -8.86 0.93 1.53
N VAL A 75 -7.69 1.49 1.26
CA VAL A 75 -6.53 1.33 2.14
C VAL A 75 -5.77 2.63 2.31
N LEU A 76 -4.96 2.65 3.37
CA LEU A 76 -3.91 3.64 3.57
C LEU A 76 -2.58 2.92 3.39
N VAL A 77 -1.70 3.55 2.63
CA VAL A 77 -0.35 3.03 2.42
C VAL A 77 0.63 4.11 2.81
N SER A 78 1.55 3.76 3.71
CA SER A 78 2.62 4.64 4.13
C SER A 78 3.95 4.02 3.72
N GLY A 79 4.83 4.80 3.13
CA GLY A 79 6.12 4.28 2.72
C GLY A 79 6.97 5.27 1.98
N ARG A 80 7.98 4.74 1.32
CA ARG A 80 8.94 5.52 0.57
C ARG A 80 8.50 5.68 -0.87
N LEU A 81 8.57 6.90 -1.35
CA LEU A 81 8.29 7.20 -2.75
C LEU A 81 9.51 6.90 -3.61
N LYS A 82 9.27 6.21 -4.71
CA LYS A 82 10.26 6.00 -5.76
C LYS A 82 9.66 6.42 -7.09
N VAL A 83 10.37 7.28 -7.80
CA VAL A 83 9.98 7.67 -9.15
C VAL A 83 11.03 7.12 -10.09
N ARG A 84 10.59 6.31 -11.03
CA ARG A 84 11.49 5.63 -11.96
C ARG A 84 11.08 5.93 -13.38
N ASP A 85 12.03 6.44 -14.17
CA ASP A 85 11.85 6.59 -15.61
C ASP A 85 12.19 5.28 -16.29
N TRP A 86 11.40 4.92 -17.28
CA TRP A 86 11.65 3.73 -18.08
C TRP A 86 11.52 4.01 -19.55
N ASP A 87 12.24 3.23 -20.35
CA ASP A 87 12.25 3.34 -21.79
C ASP A 87 12.55 1.95 -22.37
N ASN A 88 11.64 1.43 -23.20
CA ASN A 88 11.82 0.12 -23.81
C ASN A 88 12.19 0.21 -25.31
N GLY A 89 12.59 1.42 -25.77
CA GLY A 89 12.94 1.66 -27.15
C GLY A 89 11.76 2.10 -28.03
N GLU A 90 10.56 1.72 -27.70
CA GLU A 90 9.35 2.12 -28.41
C GLU A 90 8.53 3.12 -27.61
N ARG A 91 8.50 2.95 -26.29
CA ARG A 91 7.76 3.81 -25.39
C ARG A 91 8.63 4.17 -24.20
N SER A 92 8.35 5.31 -23.64
CA SER A 92 8.97 5.73 -22.39
C SER A 92 7.90 6.26 -21.45
N GLY A 93 8.21 6.29 -20.18
CA GLY A 93 7.28 6.80 -19.19
C GLY A 93 7.91 6.89 -17.82
N THR A 94 7.10 7.27 -16.85
CA THR A 94 7.51 7.39 -15.48
C THR A 94 6.60 6.50 -14.62
N SER A 95 7.21 5.63 -13.82
CA SER A 95 6.51 4.83 -12.83
C SER A 95 6.62 5.50 -11.48
N VAL A 96 5.51 5.63 -10.79
CA VAL A 96 5.49 6.12 -9.41
C VAL A 96 5.26 4.93 -8.52
N GLU A 97 6.23 4.62 -7.67
CA GLU A 97 6.23 3.42 -6.85
C GLU A 97 6.30 3.81 -5.38
N ILE A 98 5.71 2.98 -4.53
CA ILE A 98 5.80 3.12 -3.09
C ILE A 98 6.33 1.82 -2.52
N ASP A 99 7.44 1.89 -1.80
CA ASP A 99 7.90 0.78 -0.97
C ASP A 99 7.21 0.94 0.38
N ALA A 100 6.18 0.15 0.61
CA ALA A 100 5.33 0.32 1.78
C ALA A 100 6.04 -0.08 3.07
N GLU A 101 5.84 0.72 4.09
CA GLU A 101 6.30 0.43 5.45
C GLU A 101 5.11 0.03 6.33
N ALA A 102 3.92 0.51 5.99
CA ALA A 102 2.69 0.17 6.69
C ALA A 102 1.51 0.21 5.72
N ILE A 103 0.58 -0.71 5.89
CA ILE A 103 -0.63 -0.75 5.09
C ILE A 103 -1.79 -1.11 6.02
N GLY A 104 -2.92 -0.46 5.84
CA GLY A 104 -4.11 -0.78 6.60
C GLY A 104 -5.38 -0.46 5.84
N HIS A 105 -6.48 -1.03 6.30
CA HIS A 105 -7.79 -0.69 5.76
C HIS A 105 -8.19 0.73 6.16
N ASP A 106 -8.85 1.43 5.26
CA ASP A 106 -9.42 2.75 5.55
C ASP A 106 -10.80 2.54 6.19
N LEU A 107 -10.88 2.74 7.49
CA LEU A 107 -12.10 2.46 8.26
C LEU A 107 -13.21 3.47 8.01
N THR A 108 -13.00 4.46 7.17
CA THR A 108 -14.08 5.32 6.71
C THR A 108 -15.14 4.52 5.95
N PHE A 109 -14.73 3.43 5.31
CA PHE A 109 -15.60 2.66 4.42
C PHE A 109 -16.09 1.34 4.98
N GLY A 110 -15.65 0.97 6.17
CA GLY A 110 -16.07 -0.29 6.75
C GLY A 110 -15.37 -0.60 8.05
N THR A 111 -15.56 -1.82 8.52
CA THR A 111 -14.96 -2.31 9.76
C THR A 111 -14.04 -3.48 9.47
N THR A 112 -13.10 -3.70 10.35
CA THR A 112 -12.18 -4.84 10.26
C THR A 112 -12.09 -5.53 11.61
N GLU A 113 -11.66 -6.78 11.56
CA GLU A 113 -11.44 -7.57 12.76
C GLU A 113 -9.97 -7.96 12.77
N PHE A 114 -9.25 -7.52 13.78
CA PHE A 114 -7.82 -7.75 13.88
C PHE A 114 -7.55 -9.11 14.50
N ARG A 115 -6.64 -9.84 13.89
CA ARG A 115 -6.10 -11.07 14.44
C ARG A 115 -4.58 -10.95 14.44
N ARG A 116 -3.98 -11.13 15.60
CA ARG A 116 -2.54 -11.08 15.72
C ARG A 116 -1.92 -12.27 14.98
N ALA A 117 -0.93 -11.99 14.12
CA ALA A 117 -0.16 -13.04 13.49
C ALA A 117 0.74 -13.71 14.52
N GLU A 118 1.03 -15.03 14.33
CA GLU A 118 1.96 -15.72 15.20
C GLU A 118 3.38 -15.25 14.87
N PRO A 119 4.04 -14.53 15.81
CA PRO A 119 5.40 -14.07 15.57
C PRO A 119 6.39 -15.20 15.78
N ALA A 120 7.58 -15.09 15.14
CA ALA A 120 8.72 -15.88 15.50
C ALA A 120 9.12 -15.50 16.94
N GLU A 121 9.87 -16.37 17.66
CA GLU A 121 10.22 -16.11 19.06
C GLU A 121 10.81 -14.73 19.31
N GLU A 122 11.72 -14.28 18.45
CA GLU A 122 12.35 -12.98 18.59
C GLU A 122 11.35 -11.84 18.40
N GLU A 123 10.46 -11.97 17.42
CA GLU A 123 9.42 -10.99 17.16
C GLU A 123 8.41 -10.96 18.30
N GLN A 124 8.17 -12.09 18.94
CA GLN A 124 7.25 -12.18 20.06
C GLN A 124 7.76 -11.36 21.25
N GLU A 125 9.03 -11.43 21.55
CA GLU A 125 9.64 -10.63 22.62
C GLU A 125 9.49 -9.13 22.34
N ASP A 126 9.77 -8.72 21.12
CA ASP A 126 9.62 -7.32 20.70
C ASP A 126 8.17 -6.87 20.79
N SER A 127 7.23 -7.71 20.39
CA SER A 127 5.81 -7.40 20.45
C SER A 127 5.33 -7.23 21.88
N GLU A 128 5.80 -8.07 22.80
CA GLU A 128 5.45 -7.95 24.20
C GLU A 128 6.00 -6.66 24.81
N ALA A 129 7.22 -6.28 24.43
CA ALA A 129 7.82 -5.03 24.89
C ALA A 129 7.02 -3.82 24.40
N GLU A 130 6.58 -3.84 23.17
CA GLU A 130 5.77 -2.76 22.61
C GLU A 130 4.39 -2.64 23.25
N LEU A 131 3.81 -3.74 23.65
CA LEU A 131 2.47 -3.77 24.23
C LEU A 131 2.42 -3.42 25.70
N GLN A 132 3.55 -3.38 26.39
CA GLN A 132 3.57 -3.00 27.78
C GLN A 132 3.35 -1.50 27.91
N PRO A 133 2.35 -1.09 28.69
CA PRO A 133 2.14 0.34 28.91
C PRO A 133 3.33 0.95 29.63
N ALA A 134 3.69 2.11 29.19
CA ALA A 134 4.79 2.84 29.78
C ALA A 134 4.44 3.32 31.20
#